data_9d19918b079df3a31248900c1d2adcfe
#
_entry.id   9d19918b079df3a31248900c1d2adcfe
#
_cell.length_a   1.000
_cell.length_b   1.000
_cell.length_c   1.000
_cell.angle_alpha   90.00
_cell.angle_beta   90.00
_cell.angle_gamma   90.00
#
_symmetry.space_group_name_H-M   'P 1'
#
loop_
_entity.id
_entity.type
_entity.pdbx_description
1 polymer ?
#
loop_
_entity_poly.entity_id
_entity_poly.type
_entity_poly.pdbx_seq_one_letter_code
_entity_poly.pdbx_strand_id
1 'polypeptide(L)'
;CSQSRGLGDVYKRQDYWQQKADYKIDVRIDDENQILYGEEEITYFNNSPDVLRYLWVQLDQNVRANDSNTPLVSPSKMSNSFSGKSLQRLTNEFTNIKGEKYNGGYKIAHVKDSQGKDLNYLVVSTMMRIDLDEPMSTGDSYTFNIKWSYEINDRMKIGGRGGYEYFPKDKNFSYTIAQWFPRMAVYDDKEGWQNKQFLGRGEFALPFGDYELNITVPADFIVAATGDLQNAKEVLTKKELE
;
A
#
# COMPACT_ATOMS: atom_id res chain seq x y z
N CYS A 1 30.39 19.34 43.34
CA CYS A 1 29.89 20.01 42.13
C CYS A 1 29.37 18.95 41.16
N SER A 2 28.09 18.64 41.24
CA SER A 2 27.42 17.83 40.22
C SER A 2 27.08 18.76 39.06
N GLN A 3 27.77 18.61 37.94
CA GLN A 3 27.38 19.26 36.70
C GLN A 3 26.08 18.60 36.23
N SER A 4 25.00 19.36 36.23
CA SER A 4 23.74 18.98 35.60
C SER A 4 23.97 18.90 34.10
N ARG A 5 24.13 17.68 33.58
CA ARG A 5 23.95 17.40 32.16
C ARG A 5 22.45 17.48 31.89
N GLY A 6 21.93 18.65 31.77
CA GLY A 6 20.53 18.87 31.54
C GLY A 6 20.32 19.84 30.42
N LEU A 7 19.35 19.58 29.56
CA LEU A 7 18.72 20.49 28.60
C LEU A 7 19.56 21.02 27.42
N GLY A 8 20.90 20.96 27.46
CA GLY A 8 21.73 21.40 26.33
C GLY A 8 21.72 20.44 25.15
N ASP A 9 21.54 19.13 25.39
CA ASP A 9 21.56 18.13 24.34
C ASP A 9 20.21 17.97 23.57
N VAL A 10 19.14 18.47 24.14
CA VAL A 10 17.81 18.43 23.50
C VAL A 10 17.72 19.45 22.35
N TYR A 11 18.48 20.53 22.39
CA TYR A 11 18.51 21.58 21.36
C TYR A 11 19.57 21.39 20.28
N LYS A 12 20.43 20.37 20.38
CA LYS A 12 21.44 20.04 19.36
C LYS A 12 21.03 18.98 18.36
N ARG A 13 19.74 18.69 18.18
CA ARG A 13 19.26 17.99 16.99
C ARG A 13 19.14 18.98 15.82
N GLN A 14 20.24 19.61 15.47
CA GLN A 14 20.36 20.39 14.23
C GLN A 14 20.40 19.48 12.98
N ASP A 15 20.44 18.16 13.18
CA ASP A 15 20.56 17.17 12.12
C ASP A 15 19.29 16.30 12.02
N TYR A 16 18.10 16.87 12.35
CA TYR A 16 16.84 16.15 12.12
C TYR A 16 16.57 16.01 10.63
N TRP A 17 16.40 14.80 10.18
CA TRP A 17 16.11 14.46 8.81
C TRP A 17 14.85 13.60 8.70
N GLN A 18 14.19 13.69 7.59
CA GLN A 18 13.11 12.78 7.18
C GLN A 18 13.33 12.33 5.75
N GLN A 19 13.06 11.07 5.49
CA GLN A 19 13.03 10.56 4.13
C GLN A 19 11.83 11.12 3.37
N LYS A 20 11.95 11.20 2.05
CA LYS A 20 10.88 11.61 1.15
C LYS A 20 10.67 10.53 0.09
N ALA A 21 9.42 10.32 -0.31
CA ALA A 21 9.07 9.43 -1.42
C ALA A 21 7.98 10.06 -2.27
N ASP A 22 8.30 10.38 -3.52
CA ASP A 22 7.35 10.91 -4.49
C ASP A 22 6.79 9.78 -5.35
N TYR A 23 5.53 9.90 -5.72
CA TYR A 23 4.79 8.85 -6.44
C TYR A 23 4.08 9.42 -7.67
N LYS A 24 4.23 8.72 -8.80
CA LYS A 24 3.33 8.84 -9.94
C LYS A 24 2.65 7.50 -10.14
N ILE A 25 1.34 7.47 -10.03
CA ILE A 25 0.56 6.23 -10.00
C ILE A 25 -0.51 6.26 -11.09
N ASP A 26 -0.47 5.26 -11.96
CA ASP A 26 -1.54 4.97 -12.90
C ASP A 26 -2.32 3.75 -12.38
N VAL A 27 -3.64 3.91 -12.16
CA VAL A 27 -4.48 2.85 -11.64
C VAL A 27 -5.75 2.69 -12.47
N ARG A 28 -6.17 1.44 -12.67
CA ARG A 28 -7.40 1.08 -13.39
C ARG A 28 -8.19 0.02 -12.64
N ILE A 29 -9.49 0.25 -12.49
CA ILE A 29 -10.44 -0.74 -11.99
C ILE A 29 -11.03 -1.51 -13.16
N ASP A 30 -10.99 -2.84 -13.06
CA ASP A 30 -11.72 -3.76 -13.89
C ASP A 30 -12.94 -4.25 -13.09
N ASP A 31 -14.09 -3.65 -13.35
CA ASP A 31 -15.33 -3.93 -12.61
C ASP A 31 -16.03 -5.23 -13.05
N GLU A 32 -15.68 -5.78 -14.20
CA GLU A 32 -16.18 -7.10 -14.62
C GLU A 32 -15.48 -8.23 -13.85
N ASN A 33 -14.18 -8.08 -13.56
CA ASN A 33 -13.37 -9.10 -12.92
C ASN A 33 -13.05 -8.76 -11.46
N GLN A 34 -13.42 -7.57 -10.99
CA GLN A 34 -13.13 -7.06 -9.64
C GLN A 34 -11.62 -7.01 -9.36
N ILE A 35 -10.84 -6.52 -10.31
CA ILE A 35 -9.37 -6.43 -10.21
C ILE A 35 -8.94 -4.96 -10.26
N LEU A 36 -8.01 -4.61 -9.40
CA LEU A 36 -7.29 -3.35 -9.47
C LEU A 36 -5.93 -3.62 -10.14
N TYR A 37 -5.65 -2.89 -11.21
CA TYR A 37 -4.34 -2.85 -11.87
C TYR A 37 -3.67 -1.53 -11.56
N GLY A 38 -2.40 -1.56 -11.24
CA GLY A 38 -1.61 -0.37 -10.99
C GLY A 38 -0.20 -0.49 -11.53
N GLU A 39 0.34 0.65 -11.89
CA GLU A 39 1.74 0.87 -12.19
C GLU A 39 2.16 2.17 -11.51
N GLU A 40 3.28 2.16 -10.82
CA GLU A 40 3.75 3.33 -10.10
C GLU A 40 5.24 3.55 -10.30
N GLU A 41 5.59 4.82 -10.48
CA GLU A 41 6.96 5.30 -10.41
C GLU A 41 7.17 5.92 -9.04
N ILE A 42 8.17 5.42 -8.31
CA ILE A 42 8.52 5.90 -6.98
C ILE A 42 9.90 6.54 -7.06
N THR A 43 10.03 7.79 -6.63
CA THR A 43 11.33 8.44 -6.42
C THR A 43 11.57 8.58 -4.92
N TYR A 44 12.52 7.81 -4.41
CA TYR A 44 12.90 7.83 -3.00
C TYR A 44 14.14 8.68 -2.78
N PHE A 45 14.15 9.52 -1.74
CA PHE A 45 15.23 10.43 -1.39
C PHE A 45 15.85 10.01 -0.08
N ASN A 46 17.16 9.76 -0.10
CA ASN A 46 17.91 9.45 1.12
C ASN A 46 18.43 10.73 1.79
N ASN A 47 17.66 11.25 2.73
CA ASN A 47 18.06 12.42 3.54
C ASN A 47 18.77 12.02 4.84
N SER A 48 18.95 10.70 5.09
CA SER A 48 19.67 10.22 6.28
C SER A 48 21.20 10.33 6.11
N PRO A 49 21.97 10.31 7.19
CA PRO A 49 23.42 10.22 7.11
C PRO A 49 23.91 8.82 6.69
N ASP A 50 23.01 7.85 6.58
CA ASP A 50 23.36 6.46 6.33
C ASP A 50 23.40 6.14 4.84
N VAL A 51 24.26 5.18 4.47
CA VAL A 51 24.31 4.62 3.11
C VAL A 51 23.30 3.49 3.00
N LEU A 52 22.29 3.66 2.15
CA LEU A 52 21.24 2.67 1.93
C LEU A 52 21.61 1.73 0.77
N ARG A 53 21.58 0.42 1.02
CA ARG A 53 21.91 -0.63 0.03
C ARG A 53 20.68 -1.37 -0.48
N TYR A 54 19.55 -1.17 0.14
CA TYR A 54 18.26 -1.74 -0.19
C TYR A 54 17.14 -0.84 0.29
N LEU A 55 15.97 -1.00 -0.31
CA LEU A 55 14.75 -0.31 0.06
C LEU A 55 13.72 -1.32 0.57
N TRP A 56 12.82 -0.87 1.43
CA TRP A 56 11.66 -1.65 1.86
C TRP A 56 10.36 -0.99 1.41
N VAL A 57 9.47 -1.82 0.87
CA VAL A 57 8.14 -1.45 0.40
C VAL A 57 7.09 -2.26 1.17
N GLN A 58 6.04 -1.60 1.63
CA GLN A 58 4.90 -2.22 2.29
C GLN A 58 3.90 -2.74 1.25
N LEU A 59 3.45 -3.96 1.42
CA LEU A 59 2.49 -4.67 0.58
C LEU A 59 1.25 -5.04 1.40
N ASP A 60 0.48 -4.04 1.83
CA ASP A 60 -0.61 -4.23 2.81
C ASP A 60 -1.69 -5.20 2.34
N GLN A 61 -1.99 -5.26 1.03
CA GLN A 61 -2.99 -6.19 0.50
C GLN A 61 -2.60 -7.66 0.68
N ASN A 62 -1.31 -7.96 0.91
CA ASN A 62 -0.87 -9.33 1.15
C ASN A 62 -1.43 -9.96 2.44
N VAL A 63 -2.04 -9.18 3.33
CA VAL A 63 -2.85 -9.75 4.44
C VAL A 63 -4.02 -10.60 3.93
N ARG A 64 -4.42 -10.41 2.67
CA ARG A 64 -5.51 -11.14 1.99
C ARG A 64 -5.00 -12.18 1.01
N ALA A 65 -3.69 -12.39 0.94
CA ALA A 65 -3.11 -13.47 0.15
C ALA A 65 -3.51 -14.84 0.70
N ASN A 66 -3.60 -15.83 -0.17
CA ASN A 66 -3.97 -17.19 0.23
C ASN A 66 -2.99 -17.85 1.19
N ASP A 67 -1.73 -17.45 1.14
CA ASP A 67 -0.63 -17.90 2.01
C ASP A 67 -0.39 -16.97 3.19
N SER A 68 -1.27 -15.99 3.42
CA SER A 68 -1.17 -15.07 4.55
C SER A 68 -1.30 -15.81 5.87
N ASN A 69 -0.33 -15.61 6.75
CA ASN A 69 -0.36 -16.13 8.13
C ASN A 69 -1.06 -15.18 9.12
N THR A 70 -1.59 -14.05 8.66
CA THR A 70 -2.28 -13.04 9.48
C THR A 70 -3.36 -13.64 10.38
N PRO A 71 -4.23 -14.57 9.90
CA PRO A 71 -5.23 -15.18 10.77
C PRO A 71 -4.63 -16.00 11.93
N LEU A 72 -3.44 -16.55 11.72
CA LEU A 72 -2.75 -17.42 12.70
C LEU A 72 -2.02 -16.61 13.79
N VAL A 73 -1.53 -15.42 13.43
CA VAL A 73 -0.76 -14.55 14.34
C VAL A 73 -1.62 -13.46 14.98
N SER A 74 -2.87 -13.32 14.55
CA SER A 74 -3.78 -12.33 15.11
C SER A 74 -4.11 -12.70 16.58
N PRO A 75 -3.86 -11.81 17.56
CA PRO A 75 -4.18 -12.07 18.96
C PRO A 75 -5.70 -12.08 19.14
N SER A 76 -6.31 -13.23 19.02
CA SER A 76 -7.72 -13.44 19.34
C SER A 76 -7.84 -14.43 20.48
N LYS A 77 -8.76 -14.18 21.42
CA LYS A 77 -9.13 -15.21 22.41
C LYS A 77 -9.79 -16.35 21.64
N MET A 78 -9.30 -17.56 21.82
CA MET A 78 -10.00 -18.74 21.32
C MET A 78 -11.41 -18.75 21.89
N SER A 79 -12.38 -18.78 20.99
CA SER A 79 -13.79 -18.96 21.38
C SER A 79 -14.14 -20.44 21.43
N ASN A 80 -14.98 -20.83 22.37
CA ASN A 80 -15.48 -22.19 22.47
C ASN A 80 -16.46 -22.57 21.32
N SER A 81 -16.85 -21.59 20.49
CA SER A 81 -17.70 -21.80 19.32
C SER A 81 -17.32 -20.83 18.20
N PHE A 82 -17.40 -21.31 16.97
CA PHE A 82 -17.17 -20.51 15.76
C PHE A 82 -18.45 -20.51 14.93
N SER A 83 -18.83 -19.34 14.41
CA SER A 83 -19.81 -19.26 13.33
C SER A 83 -19.19 -19.75 12.03
N GLY A 84 -19.99 -20.23 11.06
CA GLY A 84 -19.51 -20.60 9.75
C GLY A 84 -18.71 -19.47 9.08
N LYS A 85 -19.15 -18.20 9.24
CA LYS A 85 -18.46 -17.01 8.75
C LYS A 85 -17.09 -16.81 9.42
N SER A 86 -16.98 -17.09 10.72
CA SER A 86 -15.68 -17.02 11.42
C SER A 86 -14.74 -18.13 10.97
N LEU A 87 -15.26 -19.32 10.69
CA LEU A 87 -14.48 -20.44 10.17
C LEU A 87 -13.94 -20.14 8.77
N GLN A 88 -14.77 -19.64 7.85
CA GLN A 88 -14.33 -19.21 6.53
C GLN A 88 -13.21 -18.18 6.58
N ARG A 89 -13.25 -17.23 7.54
CA ARG A 89 -12.18 -16.26 7.74
C ARG A 89 -10.89 -16.92 8.23
N LEU A 90 -10.98 -17.93 9.08
CA LEU A 90 -9.80 -18.65 9.58
C LEU A 90 -9.16 -19.53 8.50
N THR A 91 -9.97 -20.16 7.66
CA THR A 91 -9.50 -21.04 6.58
C THR A 91 -9.17 -20.28 5.30
N ASN A 92 -9.48 -18.99 5.26
CA ASN A 92 -9.33 -18.14 4.06
C ASN A 92 -10.03 -18.74 2.80
N GLU A 93 -11.14 -19.46 3.01
CA GLU A 93 -11.92 -20.12 1.97
C GLU A 93 -13.01 -19.20 1.42
N PHE A 94 -12.60 -18.09 0.85
CA PHE A 94 -13.51 -17.20 0.14
C PHE A 94 -13.40 -17.44 -1.37
N THR A 95 -14.51 -17.20 -2.06
CA THR A 95 -14.56 -17.21 -3.52
C THR A 95 -14.74 -15.80 -4.06
N ASN A 96 -14.10 -15.53 -5.18
CA ASN A 96 -14.28 -14.31 -5.95
C ASN A 96 -15.65 -14.29 -6.65
N ILE A 97 -15.91 -13.25 -7.45
CA ILE A 97 -17.18 -13.09 -8.18
C ILE A 97 -17.43 -14.22 -9.19
N LYS A 98 -16.38 -14.89 -9.67
CA LYS A 98 -16.45 -16.01 -10.62
C LYS A 98 -16.63 -17.37 -9.94
N GLY A 99 -16.65 -17.40 -8.58
CA GLY A 99 -16.70 -18.64 -7.81
C GLY A 99 -15.36 -19.36 -7.67
N GLU A 100 -14.26 -18.73 -8.11
CA GLU A 100 -12.91 -19.24 -7.95
C GLU A 100 -12.37 -18.87 -6.56
N LYS A 101 -11.32 -19.55 -6.12
CA LYS A 101 -10.68 -19.21 -4.83
C LYS A 101 -10.12 -17.80 -4.87
N TYR A 102 -10.62 -16.92 -3.98
CA TYR A 102 -10.17 -15.55 -3.85
C TYR A 102 -8.72 -15.47 -3.38
N ASN A 103 -7.91 -14.61 -4.02
CA ASN A 103 -6.54 -14.30 -3.62
C ASN A 103 -6.29 -12.79 -3.75
N GLY A 104 -6.47 -12.07 -2.64
CA GLY A 104 -6.37 -10.59 -2.61
C GLY A 104 -4.96 -10.05 -2.42
N GLY A 105 -3.93 -10.88 -2.40
CA GLY A 105 -2.54 -10.43 -2.35
C GLY A 105 -2.08 -9.81 -3.66
N TYR A 106 -1.06 -8.97 -3.59
CA TYR A 106 -0.44 -8.39 -4.79
C TYR A 106 0.15 -9.45 -5.69
N LYS A 107 -0.13 -9.32 -6.99
CA LYS A 107 0.56 -9.99 -8.08
C LYS A 107 1.53 -8.97 -8.69
N ILE A 108 2.80 -9.05 -8.32
CA ILE A 108 3.85 -8.16 -8.83
C ILE A 108 4.26 -8.64 -10.22
N ALA A 109 4.03 -7.82 -11.23
CA ALA A 109 4.41 -8.13 -12.61
C ALA A 109 5.88 -7.82 -12.88
N HIS A 110 6.38 -6.70 -12.37
CA HIS A 110 7.80 -6.35 -12.40
C HIS A 110 8.14 -5.29 -11.36
N VAL A 111 9.43 -5.23 -11.03
CA VAL A 111 10.08 -4.13 -10.32
C VAL A 111 11.30 -3.74 -11.16
N LYS A 112 11.36 -2.50 -11.65
CA LYS A 112 12.38 -2.03 -12.60
C LYS A 112 12.98 -0.71 -12.16
N ASP A 113 14.23 -0.47 -12.52
CA ASP A 113 14.84 0.85 -12.38
C ASP A 113 14.32 1.85 -13.43
N SER A 114 14.76 3.09 -13.36
CA SER A 114 14.41 4.16 -14.30
C SER A 114 14.85 3.91 -15.75
N GLN A 115 15.73 2.94 -15.98
CA GLN A 115 16.22 2.53 -17.31
C GLN A 115 15.47 1.30 -17.84
N GLY A 116 14.53 0.74 -17.06
CA GLY A 116 13.74 -0.43 -17.42
C GLY A 116 14.45 -1.77 -17.15
N LYS A 117 15.57 -1.77 -16.43
CA LYS A 117 16.27 -2.98 -15.99
C LYS A 117 15.53 -3.59 -14.80
N ASP A 118 15.33 -4.91 -14.80
CA ASP A 118 14.73 -5.61 -13.69
C ASP A 118 15.62 -5.53 -12.44
N LEU A 119 15.00 -5.19 -11.31
CA LEU A 119 15.63 -5.14 -9.99
C LEU A 119 15.45 -6.47 -9.25
N ASN A 120 16.43 -6.83 -8.44
CA ASN A 120 16.31 -7.96 -7.54
C ASN A 120 15.44 -7.57 -6.35
N TYR A 121 14.38 -8.32 -6.12
CA TYR A 121 13.50 -8.11 -4.97
C TYR A 121 13.08 -9.43 -4.32
N LEU A 122 12.73 -9.33 -3.04
CA LEU A 122 12.22 -10.45 -2.25
C LEU A 122 10.97 -10.02 -1.51
N VAL A 123 9.86 -10.74 -1.72
CA VAL A 123 8.63 -10.54 -0.96
C VAL A 123 8.61 -11.49 0.24
N VAL A 124 8.41 -10.91 1.42
CA VAL A 124 8.23 -11.64 2.68
C VAL A 124 6.92 -11.19 3.30
N SER A 125 5.87 -11.98 3.10
CA SER A 125 4.49 -11.67 3.53
C SER A 125 4.06 -10.27 3.08
N THR A 126 3.93 -9.29 3.98
CA THR A 126 3.46 -7.93 3.67
C THR A 126 4.58 -6.92 3.42
N MET A 127 5.81 -7.39 3.23
CA MET A 127 6.95 -6.52 2.96
C MET A 127 7.70 -6.99 1.71
N MET A 128 8.20 -6.05 0.92
CA MET A 128 9.08 -6.31 -0.19
C MET A 128 10.40 -5.57 0.01
N ARG A 129 11.50 -6.30 -0.04
CA ARG A 129 12.85 -5.73 -0.08
C ARG A 129 13.30 -5.64 -1.53
N ILE A 130 13.85 -4.50 -1.91
CA ILE A 130 14.46 -4.25 -3.21
C ILE A 130 15.93 -3.98 -2.98
N ASP A 131 16.79 -4.80 -3.56
CA ASP A 131 18.24 -4.60 -3.48
C ASP A 131 18.68 -3.59 -4.56
N LEU A 132 19.48 -2.61 -4.16
CA LEU A 132 20.00 -1.57 -5.05
C LEU A 132 21.30 -2.06 -5.70
N ASP A 133 21.46 -1.84 -7.00
CA ASP A 133 22.71 -2.15 -7.69
C ASP A 133 23.85 -1.27 -7.17
N GLU A 134 23.57 0.02 -6.91
CA GLU A 134 24.50 0.96 -6.32
C GLU A 134 23.93 1.53 -5.02
N PRO A 135 24.73 1.63 -3.96
CA PRO A 135 24.28 2.20 -2.69
C PRO A 135 23.91 3.68 -2.82
N MET A 136 22.85 4.10 -2.14
CA MET A 136 22.45 5.50 -2.04
C MET A 136 23.15 6.17 -0.87
N SER A 137 23.95 7.20 -1.14
CA SER A 137 24.53 8.09 -0.14
C SER A 137 23.54 9.16 0.31
N THR A 138 23.89 9.93 1.34
CA THR A 138 23.10 11.08 1.80
C THR A 138 22.91 12.08 0.67
N GLY A 139 21.66 12.48 0.43
CA GLY A 139 21.27 13.42 -0.62
C GLY A 139 20.99 12.78 -1.98
N ASP A 140 21.26 11.48 -2.14
CA ASP A 140 20.94 10.77 -3.36
C ASP A 140 19.42 10.51 -3.48
N SER A 141 18.96 10.34 -4.71
CA SER A 141 17.62 9.87 -5.02
C SER A 141 17.68 8.63 -5.92
N TYR A 142 16.70 7.75 -5.78
CA TYR A 142 16.56 6.55 -6.59
C TYR A 142 15.14 6.42 -7.11
N THR A 143 15.00 6.31 -8.43
CA THR A 143 13.69 6.15 -9.09
C THR A 143 13.54 4.73 -9.60
N PHE A 144 12.40 4.11 -9.31
CA PHE A 144 12.06 2.76 -9.75
C PHE A 144 10.57 2.64 -10.02
N ASN A 145 10.19 1.59 -10.72
CA ASN A 145 8.82 1.33 -11.13
C ASN A 145 8.35 -0.03 -10.61
N ILE A 146 7.12 -0.08 -10.12
CA ILE A 146 6.44 -1.32 -9.72
C ILE A 146 5.16 -1.43 -10.52
N LYS A 147 4.96 -2.58 -11.19
CA LYS A 147 3.68 -2.92 -11.81
C LYS A 147 3.04 -4.07 -11.06
N TRP A 148 1.78 -3.89 -10.70
CA TRP A 148 1.07 -4.79 -9.81
C TRP A 148 -0.41 -4.90 -10.14
N SER A 149 -1.05 -5.92 -9.57
CA SER A 149 -2.50 -6.06 -9.55
C SER A 149 -2.93 -6.85 -8.33
N TYR A 150 -4.18 -6.76 -7.95
CA TYR A 150 -4.80 -7.65 -6.96
C TYR A 150 -6.31 -7.76 -7.18
N GLU A 151 -6.90 -8.85 -6.68
CA GLU A 151 -8.35 -9.04 -6.65
C GLU A 151 -8.96 -8.21 -5.51
N ILE A 152 -9.92 -7.36 -5.84
CA ILE A 152 -10.65 -6.54 -4.87
C ILE A 152 -11.58 -7.46 -4.07
N ASN A 153 -11.57 -7.34 -2.75
CA ASN A 153 -12.39 -8.18 -1.88
C ASN A 153 -13.86 -7.78 -1.88
N ASP A 154 -14.74 -8.77 -1.79
CA ASP A 154 -16.14 -8.55 -1.41
C ASP A 154 -16.20 -8.10 0.06
N ARG A 155 -16.50 -6.82 0.28
CA ARG A 155 -16.50 -6.21 1.61
C ARG A 155 -17.52 -6.84 2.54
N MET A 156 -18.66 -7.28 2.01
CA MET A 156 -19.72 -7.87 2.81
C MET A 156 -19.38 -9.29 3.29
N LYS A 157 -18.58 -10.03 2.49
CA LYS A 157 -18.16 -11.40 2.83
C LYS A 157 -16.87 -11.40 3.65
N ILE A 158 -15.84 -10.74 3.15
CA ILE A 158 -14.49 -10.78 3.73
C ILE A 158 -14.32 -9.73 4.82
N GLY A 159 -14.92 -8.54 4.62
CA GLY A 159 -14.77 -7.41 5.52
C GLY A 159 -13.51 -6.59 5.22
N GLY A 160 -13.19 -5.65 6.13
CA GLY A 160 -12.07 -4.73 5.99
C GLY A 160 -12.50 -3.31 5.65
N ARG A 161 -11.52 -2.39 5.51
CA ARG A 161 -11.78 -0.99 5.15
C ARG A 161 -12.13 -0.82 3.68
N GLY A 162 -11.47 -1.58 2.81
CA GLY A 162 -11.65 -1.56 1.37
C GLY A 162 -12.40 -2.77 0.85
N GLY A 163 -12.87 -2.68 -0.38
CA GLY A 163 -13.55 -3.73 -1.10
C GLY A 163 -14.68 -3.21 -1.97
N TYR A 164 -15.34 -4.11 -2.67
CA TYR A 164 -16.56 -3.79 -3.40
C TYR A 164 -17.82 -4.20 -2.64
N GLU A 165 -18.91 -3.50 -2.93
CA GLU A 165 -20.27 -3.88 -2.54
C GLU A 165 -21.14 -3.91 -3.79
N TYR A 166 -21.94 -4.97 -3.96
CA TYR A 166 -22.87 -5.09 -5.07
C TYR A 166 -24.27 -4.66 -4.64
N PHE A 167 -24.91 -3.81 -5.42
CA PHE A 167 -26.27 -3.32 -5.22
C PHE A 167 -27.22 -3.95 -6.24
N PRO A 168 -27.96 -5.01 -5.86
CA PRO A 168 -28.77 -5.77 -6.82
C PRO A 168 -29.92 -4.98 -7.48
N LYS A 169 -30.44 -3.95 -6.80
CA LYS A 169 -31.51 -3.12 -7.33
C LYS A 169 -31.04 -2.27 -8.51
N ASP A 170 -29.85 -1.75 -8.39
CA ASP A 170 -29.23 -0.85 -9.37
C ASP A 170 -28.33 -1.62 -10.34
N LYS A 171 -28.09 -2.91 -10.07
CA LYS A 171 -27.16 -3.78 -10.79
C LYS A 171 -25.76 -3.17 -10.93
N ASN A 172 -25.31 -2.49 -9.90
CA ASN A 172 -24.08 -1.71 -9.89
C ASN A 172 -23.19 -2.05 -8.68
N PHE A 173 -21.94 -1.67 -8.76
CA PHE A 173 -20.93 -1.83 -7.72
C PHE A 173 -20.55 -0.49 -7.12
N SER A 174 -20.22 -0.49 -5.83
CA SER A 174 -19.52 0.59 -5.15
C SER A 174 -18.18 0.08 -4.66
N TYR A 175 -17.13 0.86 -4.85
CA TYR A 175 -15.77 0.52 -4.45
C TYR A 175 -15.28 1.48 -3.37
N THR A 176 -14.75 0.92 -2.29
CA THR A 176 -13.95 1.66 -1.31
C THR A 176 -12.54 1.10 -1.38
N ILE A 177 -11.57 1.91 -1.79
CA ILE A 177 -10.20 1.47 -2.02
C ILE A 177 -9.30 2.13 -0.98
N ALA A 178 -8.68 1.32 -0.12
CA ALA A 178 -7.80 1.77 0.95
C ALA A 178 -6.57 0.86 1.07
N GLN A 179 -5.41 1.43 1.42
CA GLN A 179 -4.14 0.70 1.54
C GLN A 179 -3.83 -0.12 0.28
N TRP A 180 -3.95 0.50 -0.88
CA TRP A 180 -4.19 -0.15 -2.15
C TRP A 180 -2.97 -0.20 -3.09
N PHE A 181 -1.94 0.57 -2.82
CA PHE A 181 -0.71 0.59 -3.61
C PHE A 181 0.50 0.23 -2.76
N PRO A 182 1.57 -0.34 -3.32
CA PRO A 182 2.83 -0.55 -2.65
C PRO A 182 3.41 0.77 -2.13
N ARG A 183 3.84 0.82 -0.88
CA ARG A 183 4.26 2.07 -0.22
C ARG A 183 5.64 1.94 0.39
N MET A 184 6.46 2.97 0.27
CA MET A 184 7.76 2.98 0.93
C MET A 184 7.60 2.85 2.45
N ALA A 185 8.39 1.97 3.04
CA ALA A 185 8.52 1.91 4.50
C ALA A 185 9.27 3.14 5.01
N VAL A 186 8.99 3.55 6.24
CA VAL A 186 9.76 4.59 6.91
C VAL A 186 11.16 4.08 7.25
N TYR A 187 12.16 4.93 7.04
CA TYR A 187 13.51 4.79 7.58
C TYR A 187 13.76 5.94 8.55
N ASP A 188 14.10 5.66 9.79
CA ASP A 188 14.31 6.65 10.83
C ASP A 188 15.62 6.42 11.64
N ASP A 189 15.97 7.38 12.48
CA ASP A 189 17.18 7.39 13.29
C ASP A 189 17.13 6.48 14.51
N LYS A 190 15.97 5.91 14.82
CA LYS A 190 15.77 5.08 16.02
C LYS A 190 15.84 3.59 15.73
N GLU A 191 15.13 3.14 14.71
CA GLU A 191 14.98 1.71 14.38
C GLU A 191 15.52 1.37 12.99
N GLY A 192 15.94 2.37 12.19
CA GLY A 192 16.25 2.19 10.79
C GLY A 192 14.98 1.91 9.99
N TRP A 193 14.95 0.85 9.17
CA TRP A 193 13.78 0.47 8.40
C TRP A 193 12.64 -0.06 9.27
N GLN A 194 11.48 0.57 9.18
CA GLN A 194 10.23 0.13 9.79
C GLN A 194 9.59 -0.99 8.94
N ASN A 195 10.25 -2.15 8.91
CA ASN A 195 9.88 -3.28 8.05
C ASN A 195 9.05 -4.36 8.78
N LYS A 196 8.31 -3.99 9.80
CA LYS A 196 7.42 -4.91 10.52
C LYS A 196 6.26 -5.33 9.62
N GLN A 197 5.84 -6.59 9.75
CA GLN A 197 4.72 -7.13 8.99
C GLN A 197 3.41 -6.42 9.36
N PHE A 198 2.60 -6.09 8.35
CA PHE A 198 1.25 -5.61 8.56
C PHE A 198 0.32 -6.80 8.83
N LEU A 199 -0.32 -6.80 9.99
CA LEU A 199 -1.19 -7.89 10.44
C LEU A 199 -2.69 -7.53 10.37
N GLY A 200 -3.04 -6.56 9.55
CA GLY A 200 -4.43 -6.10 9.41
C GLY A 200 -4.93 -5.24 10.57
N ARG A 201 -4.10 -4.95 11.56
CA ARG A 201 -4.38 -4.08 12.70
C ARG A 201 -3.21 -3.11 12.92
N GLY A 202 -3.54 -1.90 13.32
CA GLY A 202 -2.57 -0.82 13.42
C GLY A 202 -2.30 -0.18 12.05
N GLU A 203 -1.59 0.90 12.07
CA GLU A 203 -1.15 1.64 10.88
C GLU A 203 0.31 2.02 11.07
N PHE A 204 1.06 1.98 9.97
CA PHE A 204 2.43 2.41 9.96
C PHE A 204 2.51 3.87 9.50
N ALA A 205 3.48 4.62 10.03
CA ALA A 205 3.85 5.89 9.46
C ALA A 205 4.37 5.69 8.02
N LEU A 206 4.24 6.70 7.19
CA LEU A 206 4.73 6.73 5.82
C LEU A 206 5.66 7.92 5.63
N PRO A 207 6.65 7.85 4.72
CA PRO A 207 7.39 9.03 4.30
C PRO A 207 6.45 10.06 3.69
N PHE A 208 6.75 11.35 3.87
CA PHE A 208 6.11 12.41 3.13
C PHE A 208 6.58 12.40 1.67
N GLY A 209 5.75 12.93 0.79
CA GLY A 209 6.07 13.05 -0.63
C GLY A 209 4.95 13.68 -1.42
N ASP A 210 5.23 13.93 -2.68
CA ASP A 210 4.29 14.44 -3.66
C ASP A 210 3.64 13.25 -4.39
N TYR A 211 2.35 13.40 -4.73
CA TYR A 211 1.57 12.36 -5.38
C TYR A 211 0.93 12.89 -6.64
N GLU A 212 1.16 12.21 -7.74
CA GLU A 212 0.42 12.35 -8.99
C GLU A 212 -0.34 11.04 -9.23
N LEU A 213 -1.67 11.13 -9.36
CA LEU A 213 -2.54 9.96 -9.43
C LEU A 213 -3.47 10.06 -10.62
N ASN A 214 -3.39 9.07 -11.52
CA ASN A 214 -4.29 8.88 -12.64
C ASN A 214 -5.21 7.69 -12.35
N ILE A 215 -6.52 7.94 -12.25
CA ILE A 215 -7.51 6.90 -11.95
C ILE A 215 -8.37 6.66 -13.19
N THR A 216 -8.35 5.44 -13.70
CA THR A 216 -9.21 5.00 -14.80
C THR A 216 -10.31 4.09 -14.29
N VAL A 217 -11.55 4.47 -14.52
CA VAL A 217 -12.75 3.69 -14.16
C VAL A 217 -13.72 3.66 -15.35
N PRO A 218 -14.73 2.76 -15.37
CA PRO A 218 -15.83 2.84 -16.32
C PRO A 218 -16.51 4.21 -16.32
N ALA A 219 -17.05 4.62 -17.46
CA ALA A 219 -17.54 5.98 -17.69
C ALA A 219 -18.78 6.39 -16.84
N ASP A 220 -19.46 5.43 -16.25
CA ASP A 220 -20.63 5.61 -15.38
C ASP A 220 -20.27 5.72 -13.89
N PHE A 221 -18.98 5.65 -13.55
CA PHE A 221 -18.50 5.79 -12.18
C PHE A 221 -18.17 7.24 -11.83
N ILE A 222 -18.53 7.62 -10.61
CA ILE A 222 -18.08 8.86 -9.98
C ILE A 222 -16.91 8.52 -9.05
N VAL A 223 -15.80 9.24 -9.21
CA VAL A 223 -14.60 9.05 -8.40
C VAL A 223 -14.48 10.15 -7.36
N ALA A 224 -14.23 9.75 -6.11
CA ALA A 224 -13.82 10.65 -5.04
C ALA A 224 -12.48 10.16 -4.48
N ALA A 225 -11.48 11.02 -4.45
CA ALA A 225 -10.14 10.73 -3.93
C ALA A 225 -9.62 11.92 -3.12
N THR A 226 -8.57 11.69 -2.33
CA THR A 226 -7.79 12.79 -1.71
C THR A 226 -6.97 13.52 -2.75
N GLY A 227 -6.72 14.81 -2.51
CA GLY A 227 -6.00 15.69 -3.43
C GLY A 227 -6.93 16.55 -4.28
N ASP A 228 -6.33 17.32 -5.19
CA ASP A 228 -7.05 18.25 -6.06
C ASP A 228 -7.29 17.65 -7.43
N LEU A 229 -8.56 17.55 -7.84
CA LEU A 229 -8.95 17.04 -9.15
C LEU A 229 -8.51 18.02 -10.25
N GLN A 230 -7.56 17.60 -11.09
CA GLN A 230 -6.94 18.47 -12.10
C GLN A 230 -7.79 18.63 -13.36
N ASN A 231 -8.57 17.62 -13.72
CA ASN A 231 -9.35 17.56 -14.96
C ASN A 231 -10.87 17.62 -14.72
N ALA A 232 -11.32 18.33 -13.68
CA ALA A 232 -12.73 18.43 -13.29
C ALA A 232 -13.68 18.75 -14.46
N LYS A 233 -13.28 19.65 -15.37
CA LYS A 233 -14.11 20.05 -16.53
C LYS A 233 -14.29 18.94 -17.57
N GLU A 234 -13.43 17.93 -17.57
CA GLU A 234 -13.46 16.82 -18.52
C GLU A 234 -14.30 15.66 -18.01
N VAL A 235 -14.30 15.45 -16.68
CA VAL A 235 -14.88 14.25 -16.05
C VAL A 235 -16.18 14.53 -15.29
N LEU A 236 -16.48 15.78 -14.95
CA LEU A 236 -17.70 16.16 -14.22
C LEU A 236 -18.72 16.82 -15.13
N THR A 237 -20.01 16.55 -14.85
CA THR A 237 -21.12 17.26 -15.51
C THR A 237 -21.19 18.71 -15.05
N LYS A 238 -21.91 19.58 -15.81
CA LYS A 238 -22.12 20.97 -15.42
C LYS A 238 -22.75 21.14 -14.03
N LYS A 239 -23.62 20.20 -13.64
CA LYS A 239 -24.31 20.21 -12.35
C LYS A 239 -23.36 19.83 -11.19
N GLU A 240 -22.35 19.02 -11.45
CA GLU A 240 -21.36 18.60 -10.45
C GLU A 240 -20.23 19.63 -10.30
N LEU A 241 -20.09 20.54 -11.25
CA LEU A 241 -19.13 21.65 -11.20
C LEU A 241 -19.68 22.89 -10.47
N GLU A 242 -21.00 22.98 -10.21
CA GLU A 242 -21.67 24.02 -9.45
C GLU A 242 -21.68 23.71 -7.94
#